data_126a1b8eb3a17305b996497a3359ebcc
#
_entry.id   126a1b8eb3a17305b996497a3359ebcc
#
_cell.length_a   1.000
_cell.length_b   1.000
_cell.length_c   1.000
_cell.angle_alpha   90.00
_cell.angle_beta   90.00
_cell.angle_gamma   90.00
#
_symmetry.space_group_name_H-M   'P 1'
#
loop_
_entity.id
_entity.type
_entity.pdbx_description
1 polymer ?
#
loop_
_entity_poly.entity_id
_entity_poly.type
_entity_poly.pdbx_seq_one_letter_code
_entity_poly.pdbx_strand_id
1 'polypeptide(L)'
;DPEMSRGLGDVYKRQDLDWKCAEMKKLLISQDMNVQSCNFCQEQALRSSFPLVKLDKSLFERSKRNVLTLGAASCYPFTAYELCDDNGILLGVNKHNNSLIIVDIFDSRIYKNANIAILGTSGSGKTFTMQLMALRMRRKGIQVFIVAPLKGHEFHRACSNIGGAFIQISPASPNCINVMEIRQTDRSVDEQLDGSTVEHSMLAAKIQRLHIFFSLLIPDMNHEERQLLDEAMIRTYAKKGITHDNDTLRDPKHPERYREMPILGDLYAVLKESSSTLRLANILNRLVSGSAKTFNQQTNVLLDNKYIVLDISELTGDLLTVGMFMALDFVWDKAKENRTEEKAIFIDECWQLIGASSNRLAAEFVLEIFKIIRGYGGSAVCATQDLNDFFALEDGKYGKGIINNSKTKVILNLEDEEAQRVGSILHLSEAELMEITHFERGSALISTNTVSYTHLRAHE
;
A
#
# COMPACT_ATOMS: atom_id res chain seq x y z
N ASP A 1 13.19 30.50 60.19
CA ASP A 1 14.62 30.23 60.47
C ASP A 1 15.24 29.54 59.26
N PRO A 2 16.22 30.14 58.56
CA PRO A 2 16.78 29.61 57.33
C PRO A 2 17.49 28.25 57.50
N GLU A 3 17.89 27.91 58.70
CA GLU A 3 18.55 26.62 58.95
C GLU A 3 17.53 25.44 59.05
N MET A 4 16.34 25.68 59.56
CA MET A 4 15.28 24.65 59.56
C MET A 4 14.75 24.33 58.17
N SER A 5 14.70 25.33 57.24
CA SER A 5 14.26 25.08 55.87
C SER A 5 15.30 24.29 55.06
N ARG A 6 16.60 24.42 55.35
CA ARG A 6 17.65 23.61 54.73
C ARG A 6 17.58 22.14 55.18
N GLY A 7 17.35 21.88 56.46
CA GLY A 7 17.23 20.54 56.99
C GLY A 7 16.02 19.76 56.43
N LEU A 8 14.85 20.42 56.25
CA LEU A 8 13.66 19.82 55.66
C LEU A 8 13.89 19.50 54.15
N GLY A 9 14.51 20.40 53.41
CA GLY A 9 14.83 20.15 51.99
C GLY A 9 15.78 18.97 51.79
N ASP A 10 16.73 18.76 52.66
CA ASP A 10 17.63 17.60 52.61
C ASP A 10 16.97 16.29 52.97
N VAL A 11 16.01 16.31 53.91
CA VAL A 11 15.20 15.13 54.27
C VAL A 11 14.33 14.69 53.09
N TYR A 12 13.64 15.61 52.44
CA TYR A 12 12.84 15.28 51.24
C TYR A 12 13.70 14.73 50.09
N LYS A 13 14.86 15.32 49.81
CA LYS A 13 15.80 14.82 48.80
C LYS A 13 16.32 13.43 49.13
N ARG A 14 16.55 13.15 50.41
CA ARG A 14 17.00 11.82 50.84
C ARG A 14 15.88 10.78 50.71
N GLN A 15 14.65 11.12 51.04
CA GLN A 15 13.50 10.23 50.86
C GLN A 15 13.26 9.91 49.37
N ASP A 16 13.37 10.91 48.48
CA ASP A 16 13.26 10.73 47.06
C ASP A 16 14.36 9.82 46.52
N LEU A 17 15.61 10.00 46.99
CA LEU A 17 16.73 9.14 46.65
C LEU A 17 16.51 7.69 47.09
N ASP A 18 16.07 7.51 48.35
CA ASP A 18 15.81 6.18 48.91
C ASP A 18 14.69 5.48 48.14
N TRP A 19 13.63 6.20 47.76
CA TRP A 19 12.55 5.69 46.93
C TRP A 19 13.07 5.27 45.53
N LYS A 20 13.83 6.13 44.86
CA LYS A 20 14.43 5.82 43.54
C LYS A 20 15.37 4.62 43.59
N CYS A 21 16.16 4.50 44.64
CA CYS A 21 17.01 3.33 44.86
C CYS A 21 16.22 2.05 45.08
N ALA A 22 15.08 2.13 45.80
CA ALA A 22 14.22 0.99 46.02
C ALA A 22 13.53 0.54 44.69
N GLU A 23 13.04 1.47 43.90
CA GLU A 23 12.45 1.18 42.59
C GLU A 23 13.47 0.58 41.63
N MET A 24 14.68 1.15 41.56
CA MET A 24 15.76 0.61 40.74
C MET A 24 16.12 -0.82 41.16
N LYS A 25 16.19 -1.10 42.47
CA LYS A 25 16.43 -2.45 42.98
C LYS A 25 15.34 -3.42 42.55
N LYS A 26 14.07 -3.05 42.63
CA LYS A 26 12.94 -3.88 42.22
C LYS A 26 13.04 -4.21 40.72
N LEU A 27 13.29 -3.18 39.89
CA LEU A 27 13.41 -3.32 38.45
C LEU A 27 14.57 -4.28 38.06
N LEU A 28 15.73 -4.13 38.71
CA LEU A 28 16.89 -4.99 38.41
C LEU A 28 16.67 -6.43 38.91
N ILE A 29 16.05 -6.61 40.06
CA ILE A 29 15.70 -7.95 40.59
C ILE A 29 14.68 -8.64 39.70
N SER A 30 13.72 -7.91 39.15
CA SER A 30 12.75 -8.48 38.19
C SER A 30 13.40 -8.98 36.88
N GLN A 31 14.64 -8.56 36.60
CA GLN A 31 15.48 -9.01 35.48
C GLN A 31 16.55 -10.03 35.93
N ASP A 32 16.36 -10.70 37.08
CA ASP A 32 17.29 -11.67 37.66
C ASP A 32 18.69 -11.08 37.96
N MET A 33 18.78 -9.76 38.16
CA MET A 33 20.01 -9.08 38.53
C MET A 33 20.13 -8.92 40.06
N ASN A 34 21.22 -9.38 40.62
CA ASN A 34 21.48 -9.20 42.06
C ASN A 34 22.14 -7.83 42.29
N VAL A 35 21.47 -6.98 43.09
CA VAL A 35 21.90 -5.62 43.37
C VAL A 35 22.37 -5.49 44.83
N GLN A 36 23.63 -5.06 45.02
CA GLN A 36 24.22 -4.83 46.31
C GLN A 36 24.58 -3.35 46.54
N SER A 37 24.36 -2.85 47.72
CA SER A 37 24.74 -1.49 48.08
C SER A 37 26.27 -1.40 48.32
N CYS A 38 26.87 -0.29 47.93
CA CYS A 38 28.30 -0.02 48.11
C CYS A 38 28.60 0.54 49.50
N ASN A 39 28.13 -0.14 50.56
CA ASN A 39 28.35 0.29 51.93
C ASN A 39 29.84 0.25 52.27
N PHE A 40 30.33 1.31 52.91
CA PHE A 40 31.75 1.53 53.29
C PHE A 40 32.73 1.63 52.12
N CYS A 41 32.26 1.77 50.89
CA CYS A 41 33.07 2.01 49.71
C CYS A 41 32.39 2.99 48.74
N GLN A 42 31.61 3.94 49.27
CA GLN A 42 30.86 4.93 48.47
C GLN A 42 31.73 5.80 47.63
N GLU A 43 32.89 6.27 48.17
CA GLU A 43 33.85 7.10 47.44
C GLU A 43 34.47 6.35 46.28
N GLN A 44 34.88 5.10 46.50
CA GLN A 44 35.42 4.22 45.45
C GLN A 44 34.38 3.96 44.36
N ALA A 45 33.09 3.73 44.78
CA ALA A 45 32.01 3.54 43.84
C ALA A 45 31.75 4.79 43.00
N LEU A 46 31.73 5.98 43.61
CA LEU A 46 31.56 7.24 42.92
C LEU A 46 32.72 7.49 41.93
N ARG A 47 33.94 7.31 42.35
CA ARG A 47 35.13 7.47 41.46
C ARG A 47 35.11 6.48 40.28
N SER A 48 34.63 5.24 40.51
CA SER A 48 34.54 4.21 39.50
C SER A 48 33.38 4.43 38.53
N SER A 49 32.40 5.24 38.89
CA SER A 49 31.23 5.58 38.02
C SER A 49 31.56 6.71 37.03
N PHE A 50 32.66 7.48 37.22
CA PHE A 50 33.06 8.47 36.26
C PHE A 50 33.62 7.81 34.97
N PRO A 51 33.48 8.44 33.81
CA PRO A 51 33.92 7.87 32.52
C PRO A 51 35.46 7.93 32.34
N LEU A 52 36.20 7.56 33.37
CA LEU A 52 37.67 7.55 33.40
C LEU A 52 38.26 6.17 33.14
N VAL A 53 37.42 5.18 32.83
CA VAL A 53 37.82 3.76 32.58
C VAL A 53 38.67 3.20 33.73
N LYS A 54 38.44 3.62 34.97
CA LYS A 54 39.16 3.20 36.14
C LYS A 54 38.20 2.64 37.18
N LEU A 55 38.18 1.30 37.33
CA LEU A 55 37.40 0.61 38.34
C LEU A 55 38.31 0.33 39.57
N ASP A 56 37.83 0.65 40.76
CA ASP A 56 38.53 0.37 42.02
C ASP A 56 38.66 -1.17 42.22
N LYS A 57 39.80 -1.62 42.68
CA LYS A 57 40.10 -3.06 42.82
C LYS A 57 39.10 -3.76 43.79
N SER A 58 38.72 -3.10 44.86
CA SER A 58 37.79 -3.65 45.83
C SER A 58 36.39 -3.86 45.26
N LEU A 59 35.94 -2.95 44.40
CA LEU A 59 34.67 -3.08 43.66
C LEU A 59 34.77 -4.15 42.56
N PHE A 60 35.87 -4.19 41.85
CA PHE A 60 36.12 -5.21 40.85
C PHE A 60 36.04 -6.61 41.42
N GLU A 61 36.73 -6.88 42.55
CA GLU A 61 36.72 -8.19 43.19
C GLU A 61 35.32 -8.60 43.69
N ARG A 62 34.49 -7.65 44.09
CA ARG A 62 33.09 -7.91 44.52
C ARG A 62 32.12 -8.10 43.34
N SER A 63 32.36 -7.45 42.21
CA SER A 63 31.43 -7.44 41.09
C SER A 63 31.78 -8.39 39.96
N LYS A 64 33.05 -8.82 39.85
CA LYS A 64 33.47 -9.74 38.80
C LYS A 64 32.68 -11.06 38.80
N ARG A 65 32.36 -11.53 37.61
CA ARG A 65 31.72 -12.82 37.37
C ARG A 65 32.45 -13.52 36.24
N ASN A 66 32.53 -14.84 36.33
CA ASN A 66 32.97 -15.64 35.22
C ASN A 66 31.84 -15.77 34.22
N VAL A 67 32.09 -15.35 32.98
CA VAL A 67 31.11 -15.40 31.90
C VAL A 67 31.73 -16.18 30.74
N LEU A 68 30.96 -17.07 30.15
CA LEU A 68 31.36 -17.75 28.93
C LEU A 68 31.45 -16.72 27.77
N THR A 69 32.34 -16.99 26.82
CA THR A 69 32.54 -16.08 25.64
C THR A 69 31.24 -15.77 24.93
N LEU A 70 30.37 -16.78 24.77
CA LEU A 70 29.05 -16.58 24.16
C LEU A 70 28.16 -15.62 24.96
N GLY A 71 28.14 -15.77 26.30
CA GLY A 71 27.41 -14.88 27.18
C GLY A 71 27.98 -13.45 27.19
N ALA A 72 29.31 -13.29 27.13
CA ALA A 72 29.96 -12.00 27.02
C ALA A 72 29.66 -11.33 25.67
N ALA A 73 29.65 -12.11 24.58
CA ALA A 73 29.29 -11.61 23.25
C ALA A 73 27.83 -11.13 23.17
N SER A 74 26.89 -11.83 23.85
CA SER A 74 25.49 -11.41 23.89
C SER A 74 25.22 -10.17 24.74
N CYS A 75 26.15 -9.78 25.62
CA CYS A 75 26.08 -8.51 26.36
C CYS A 75 26.54 -7.30 25.55
N TYR A 76 27.14 -7.49 24.38
CA TYR A 76 27.56 -6.38 23.54
C TYR A 76 26.32 -5.70 22.95
N PRO A 77 26.14 -4.39 23.15
CA PRO A 77 24.97 -3.68 22.66
C PRO A 77 25.10 -3.42 21.15
N PHE A 78 24.92 -4.45 20.35
CA PHE A 78 24.73 -4.26 18.92
C PHE A 78 23.38 -3.59 18.70
N THR A 79 23.34 -2.30 18.78
CA THR A 79 22.12 -1.49 18.65
C THR A 79 21.81 -1.09 17.22
N ALA A 80 22.74 -1.32 16.29
CA ALA A 80 22.56 -1.00 14.89
C ALA A 80 21.97 -2.20 14.16
N TYR A 81 20.72 -2.12 13.76
CA TYR A 81 20.13 -3.06 12.81
C TYR A 81 20.26 -2.48 11.40
N GLU A 82 20.81 -3.29 10.51
CA GLU A 82 20.92 -2.94 9.09
C GLU A 82 19.81 -3.63 8.29
N LEU A 83 19.05 -2.85 7.55
CA LEU A 83 18.07 -3.34 6.59
C LEU A 83 18.69 -3.27 5.20
N CYS A 84 19.49 -4.26 4.87
CA CYS A 84 20.26 -4.28 3.63
C CYS A 84 20.19 -5.68 3.00
N ASP A 85 19.17 -5.88 2.17
CA ASP A 85 18.98 -7.11 1.41
C ASP A 85 19.93 -7.14 0.21
N ASP A 86 20.44 -8.32 -0.15
CA ASP A 86 21.46 -8.48 -1.20
C ASP A 86 21.01 -7.97 -2.58
N ASN A 87 19.74 -8.13 -2.91
CA ASN A 87 19.20 -7.85 -4.25
C ASN A 87 17.95 -6.94 -4.22
N GLY A 88 17.90 -6.01 -3.28
CA GLY A 88 16.77 -5.10 -3.08
C GLY A 88 16.81 -3.82 -3.90
N ILE A 89 15.81 -2.97 -3.69
CA ILE A 89 15.82 -1.59 -4.11
C ILE A 89 16.35 -0.71 -2.97
N LEU A 90 17.24 0.22 -3.29
CA LEU A 90 17.69 1.21 -2.31
C LEU A 90 16.51 2.14 -1.99
N LEU A 91 16.10 2.22 -0.73
CA LEU A 91 15.07 3.15 -0.30
C LEU A 91 15.67 4.48 0.19
N GLY A 92 16.78 4.41 0.90
CA GLY A 92 17.48 5.59 1.41
C GLY A 92 18.60 5.23 2.36
N VAL A 93 18.91 6.14 3.29
CA VAL A 93 19.95 5.99 4.30
C VAL A 93 19.33 6.08 5.68
N ASN A 94 19.74 5.19 6.58
CA ASN A 94 19.31 5.21 7.97
C ASN A 94 19.91 6.44 8.69
N LYS A 95 19.06 7.26 9.29
CA LYS A 95 19.49 8.51 9.98
C LYS A 95 20.35 8.26 11.21
N HIS A 96 20.23 7.11 11.87
CA HIS A 96 20.95 6.86 13.12
C HIS A 96 22.38 6.35 12.90
N ASN A 97 22.57 5.47 11.92
CA ASN A 97 23.85 4.81 11.71
C ASN A 97 24.46 5.00 10.31
N ASN A 98 23.79 5.79 9.45
CA ASN A 98 24.18 6.05 8.06
C ASN A 98 24.32 4.78 7.18
N SER A 99 23.74 3.64 7.58
CA SER A 99 23.70 2.47 6.73
C SER A 99 22.71 2.63 5.59
N LEU A 100 22.94 1.93 4.48
CA LEU A 100 22.00 1.89 3.37
C LEU A 100 20.78 1.06 3.75
N ILE A 101 19.60 1.52 3.32
CA ILE A 101 18.37 0.76 3.45
C ILE A 101 18.00 0.22 2.08
N ILE A 102 18.24 -1.08 1.89
CA ILE A 102 17.98 -1.83 0.67
C ILE A 102 16.97 -2.92 1.01
N VAL A 103 15.85 -2.97 0.27
CA VAL A 103 14.74 -3.90 0.56
C VAL A 103 14.38 -4.68 -0.70
N ASP A 104 14.43 -6.01 -0.61
CA ASP A 104 13.95 -6.91 -1.66
C ASP A 104 12.56 -7.47 -1.32
N ILE A 105 11.52 -6.68 -1.58
CA ILE A 105 10.14 -7.03 -1.24
C ILE A 105 9.66 -8.33 -1.91
N PHE A 106 10.29 -8.77 -2.99
CA PHE A 106 9.93 -9.99 -3.72
C PHE A 106 10.61 -11.24 -3.17
N ASP A 107 11.61 -11.11 -2.27
CA ASP A 107 12.20 -12.26 -1.60
C ASP A 107 11.19 -12.87 -0.60
N SER A 108 10.51 -13.94 -1.02
CA SER A 108 9.50 -14.62 -0.21
C SER A 108 10.06 -15.35 1.02
N ARG A 109 11.39 -15.49 1.13
CA ARG A 109 12.06 -16.07 2.32
C ARG A 109 12.07 -15.06 3.47
N ILE A 110 12.13 -13.75 3.15
CA ILE A 110 12.19 -12.65 4.11
C ILE A 110 10.80 -12.00 4.26
N TYR A 111 10.13 -11.68 3.16
CA TYR A 111 8.87 -10.94 3.15
C TYR A 111 7.68 -11.84 2.87
N LYS A 112 6.65 -11.79 3.72
CA LYS A 112 5.43 -12.60 3.56
C LYS A 112 4.64 -12.23 2.30
N ASN A 113 4.69 -10.97 1.89
CA ASN A 113 4.19 -10.46 0.60
C ASN A 113 4.95 -9.19 0.20
N ALA A 114 4.85 -8.81 -1.06
CA ALA A 114 5.53 -7.66 -1.64
C ALA A 114 4.72 -6.36 -1.58
N ASN A 115 3.53 -6.34 -0.96
CA ASN A 115 2.68 -5.16 -0.94
C ASN A 115 3.25 -4.06 -0.04
N ILE A 116 3.01 -2.82 -0.45
CA ILE A 116 3.52 -1.61 0.22
C ILE A 116 2.39 -0.63 0.48
N ALA A 117 2.37 -0.04 1.67
CA ALA A 117 1.54 1.12 1.99
C ALA A 117 2.41 2.35 2.25
N ILE A 118 2.14 3.44 1.55
CA ILE A 118 2.82 4.73 1.69
C ILE A 118 1.82 5.72 2.27
N LEU A 119 2.05 6.14 3.51
CA LEU A 119 1.17 7.02 4.27
C LEU A 119 1.86 8.37 4.51
N GLY A 120 1.14 9.46 4.40
CA GLY A 120 1.71 10.77 4.69
C GLY A 120 0.80 11.92 4.26
N THR A 121 0.90 13.06 4.92
CA THR A 121 0.15 14.28 4.59
C THR A 121 0.50 14.85 3.22
N SER A 122 -0.26 15.82 2.77
CA SER A 122 0.05 16.56 1.53
C SER A 122 1.41 17.27 1.68
N GLY A 123 2.27 17.16 0.66
CA GLY A 123 3.60 17.78 0.68
C GLY A 123 4.69 16.98 1.41
N SER A 124 4.40 15.89 2.10
CA SER A 124 5.37 15.04 2.81
C SER A 124 6.38 14.32 1.90
N GLY A 125 6.13 14.25 0.58
CA GLY A 125 7.02 13.61 -0.40
C GLY A 125 6.51 12.28 -0.94
N LYS A 126 5.22 11.93 -0.79
CA LYS A 126 4.64 10.67 -1.28
C LYS A 126 4.91 10.39 -2.75
N THR A 127 4.54 11.34 -3.63
CA THR A 127 4.72 11.19 -5.09
C THR A 127 6.19 10.96 -5.44
N PHE A 128 7.10 11.69 -4.79
CA PHE A 128 8.54 11.49 -4.97
C PHE A 128 8.97 10.08 -4.53
N THR A 129 8.52 9.62 -3.37
CA THR A 129 8.82 8.27 -2.85
C THR A 129 8.30 7.20 -3.81
N MET A 130 7.07 7.34 -4.30
CA MET A 130 6.48 6.44 -5.30
C MET A 130 7.31 6.40 -6.59
N GLN A 131 7.67 7.56 -7.14
CA GLN A 131 8.49 7.65 -8.35
C GLN A 131 9.86 6.98 -8.16
N LEU A 132 10.52 7.27 -7.03
CA LEU A 132 11.82 6.71 -6.71
C LEU A 132 11.77 5.17 -6.63
N MET A 133 10.78 4.64 -5.95
CA MET A 133 10.57 3.19 -5.84
C MET A 133 10.25 2.58 -7.20
N ALA A 134 9.33 3.17 -7.96
CA ALA A 134 8.92 2.72 -9.28
C ALA A 134 10.10 2.69 -10.27
N LEU A 135 10.93 3.72 -10.31
CA LEU A 135 12.12 3.78 -11.16
C LEU A 135 13.17 2.74 -10.76
N ARG A 136 13.38 2.53 -9.46
CA ARG A 136 14.32 1.54 -8.96
C ARG A 136 13.83 0.11 -9.21
N MET A 137 12.53 -0.15 -9.07
CA MET A 137 11.91 -1.42 -9.47
C MET A 137 12.05 -1.66 -10.97
N ARG A 138 11.79 -0.64 -11.79
CA ARG A 138 11.98 -0.73 -13.25
C ARG A 138 13.43 -1.05 -13.63
N ARG A 139 14.41 -0.46 -12.92
CA ARG A 139 15.84 -0.75 -13.12
C ARG A 139 16.17 -2.22 -12.83
N LYS A 140 15.50 -2.87 -11.89
CA LYS A 140 15.61 -4.32 -11.60
C LYS A 140 14.92 -5.21 -12.64
N GLY A 141 14.22 -4.64 -13.63
CA GLY A 141 13.46 -5.40 -14.62
C GLY A 141 12.01 -5.65 -14.27
N ILE A 142 11.56 -5.24 -13.10
CA ILE A 142 10.17 -5.36 -12.64
C ILE A 142 9.27 -4.51 -13.55
N GLN A 143 8.14 -5.05 -13.95
CA GLN A 143 7.13 -4.31 -14.71
C GLN A 143 6.36 -3.39 -13.75
N VAL A 144 6.25 -2.12 -14.11
CA VAL A 144 5.66 -1.08 -13.25
C VAL A 144 4.44 -0.47 -13.92
N PHE A 145 3.33 -0.45 -13.21
CA PHE A 145 2.11 0.26 -13.57
C PHE A 145 1.81 1.32 -12.50
N ILE A 146 1.48 2.52 -12.93
CA ILE A 146 1.12 3.62 -12.04
C ILE A 146 -0.25 4.14 -12.46
N VAL A 147 -1.22 4.12 -11.55
CA VAL A 147 -2.53 4.74 -11.71
C VAL A 147 -2.53 6.05 -10.92
N ALA A 148 -2.60 7.18 -11.63
CA ALA A 148 -2.44 8.52 -11.07
C ALA A 148 -3.70 9.38 -11.29
N PRO A 149 -4.58 9.52 -10.27
CA PRO A 149 -5.86 10.20 -10.42
C PRO A 149 -5.79 11.72 -10.30
N LEU A 150 -4.83 12.29 -9.57
CA LEU A 150 -4.82 13.73 -9.29
C LEU A 150 -3.60 14.47 -9.85
N LYS A 151 -2.45 13.82 -9.90
CA LYS A 151 -1.16 14.44 -10.24
C LYS A 151 -0.38 13.66 -11.30
N GLY A 152 -1.09 13.12 -12.29
CA GLY A 152 -0.48 12.29 -13.34
C GLY A 152 0.68 12.98 -14.05
N HIS A 153 0.58 14.30 -14.27
CA HIS A 153 1.63 15.10 -14.90
C HIS A 153 2.98 15.07 -14.16
N GLU A 154 2.99 14.88 -12.82
CA GLU A 154 4.24 14.76 -12.04
C GLU A 154 5.05 13.53 -12.46
N PHE A 155 4.40 12.46 -12.93
CA PHE A 155 5.04 11.23 -13.39
C PHE A 155 5.53 11.32 -14.85
N HIS A 156 5.06 12.30 -15.63
CA HIS A 156 5.34 12.40 -17.05
C HIS A 156 6.84 12.50 -17.37
N ARG A 157 7.55 13.38 -16.66
CA ARG A 157 8.98 13.60 -16.91
C ARG A 157 9.81 12.34 -16.65
N ALA A 158 9.54 11.66 -15.54
CA ALA A 158 10.25 10.42 -15.20
C ALA A 158 9.93 9.31 -16.21
N CYS A 159 8.66 9.15 -16.58
CA CYS A 159 8.19 8.20 -17.57
C CYS A 159 8.87 8.41 -18.92
N SER A 160 8.90 9.64 -19.42
CA SER A 160 9.51 9.98 -20.70
C SER A 160 11.02 9.74 -20.73
N ASN A 161 11.72 10.06 -19.62
CA ASN A 161 13.19 9.91 -19.55
C ASN A 161 13.65 8.44 -19.61
N ILE A 162 12.82 7.50 -19.19
CA ILE A 162 13.15 6.06 -19.21
C ILE A 162 12.52 5.32 -20.39
N GLY A 163 11.88 6.03 -21.33
CA GLY A 163 11.18 5.42 -22.45
C GLY A 163 9.93 4.65 -22.04
N GLY A 164 9.28 5.06 -20.96
CA GLY A 164 8.00 4.51 -20.49
C GLY A 164 6.83 4.94 -21.37
N ALA A 165 5.68 4.30 -21.20
CA ALA A 165 4.42 4.68 -21.85
C ALA A 165 3.59 5.56 -20.90
N PHE A 166 3.32 6.79 -21.33
CA PHE A 166 2.43 7.71 -20.62
C PHE A 166 1.09 7.77 -21.35
N ILE A 167 0.06 7.24 -20.70
CA ILE A 167 -1.29 7.08 -21.26
C ILE A 167 -2.23 8.01 -20.50
N GLN A 168 -2.66 9.07 -21.16
CA GLN A 168 -3.63 10.00 -20.61
C GLN A 168 -5.04 9.55 -21.00
N ILE A 169 -5.92 9.39 -20.02
CA ILE A 169 -7.32 9.02 -20.20
C ILE A 169 -8.17 10.21 -19.77
N SER A 170 -8.80 10.87 -20.73
CA SER A 170 -9.67 12.03 -20.45
C SER A 170 -10.74 12.16 -21.55
N PRO A 171 -11.77 12.99 -21.33
CA PRO A 171 -12.79 13.26 -22.34
C PRO A 171 -12.21 13.86 -23.64
N ALA A 172 -11.05 14.51 -23.57
CA ALA A 172 -10.37 15.14 -24.71
C ALA A 172 -9.26 14.26 -25.33
N SER A 173 -8.83 13.19 -24.65
CA SER A 173 -7.80 12.29 -25.11
C SER A 173 -8.32 11.34 -26.20
N PRO A 174 -7.49 10.95 -27.19
CA PRO A 174 -7.83 9.88 -28.13
C PRO A 174 -7.77 8.49 -27.50
N ASN A 175 -7.13 8.34 -26.32
CA ASN A 175 -6.95 7.07 -25.64
C ASN A 175 -8.25 6.59 -25.00
N CYS A 176 -8.59 5.34 -25.24
CA CYS A 176 -9.77 4.70 -24.69
C CYS A 176 -9.44 3.31 -24.14
N ILE A 177 -10.09 2.97 -23.03
CA ILE A 177 -10.15 1.62 -22.50
C ILE A 177 -11.61 1.19 -22.55
N ASN A 178 -11.91 0.17 -23.34
CA ASN A 178 -13.26 -0.40 -23.38
C ASN A 178 -13.56 -1.16 -22.09
N VAL A 179 -14.43 -0.62 -21.25
CA VAL A 179 -14.81 -1.25 -19.99
C VAL A 179 -15.52 -2.60 -20.20
N MET A 180 -16.18 -2.79 -21.36
CA MET A 180 -16.89 -4.03 -21.68
C MET A 180 -15.97 -5.11 -22.28
N GLU A 181 -14.70 -4.82 -22.51
CA GLU A 181 -13.77 -5.77 -23.11
C GLU A 181 -13.45 -6.92 -22.15
N ILE A 182 -13.63 -8.16 -22.63
CA ILE A 182 -13.15 -9.38 -21.97
C ILE A 182 -11.75 -9.66 -22.48
N ARG A 183 -10.74 -9.55 -21.58
CA ARG A 183 -9.33 -9.71 -21.94
C ARG A 183 -8.86 -11.13 -21.67
N GLN A 184 -7.89 -11.56 -22.46
CA GLN A 184 -7.27 -12.86 -22.25
C GLN A 184 -6.44 -12.83 -20.97
N THR A 185 -6.72 -13.75 -20.05
CA THR A 185 -5.92 -14.00 -18.85
C THR A 185 -5.31 -15.42 -18.97
N ASP A 186 -4.12 -15.62 -18.41
CA ASP A 186 -3.46 -16.92 -18.45
C ASP A 186 -4.22 -17.92 -17.56
N ARG A 187 -4.93 -18.84 -18.20
CA ARG A 187 -5.82 -19.80 -17.57
C ARG A 187 -5.12 -21.04 -17.01
N SER A 188 -3.91 -21.32 -17.50
CA SER A 188 -3.27 -22.62 -17.30
C SER A 188 -2.96 -23.00 -15.87
N VAL A 189 -3.10 -22.09 -14.92
CA VAL A 189 -2.69 -22.27 -13.51
C VAL A 189 -3.88 -22.30 -12.55
N ASP A 190 -4.99 -21.62 -12.84
CA ASP A 190 -6.20 -21.71 -11.98
C ASP A 190 -6.83 -23.10 -12.06
N GLU A 191 -6.77 -23.74 -13.22
CA GLU A 191 -7.23 -25.11 -13.44
C GLU A 191 -6.36 -26.18 -12.75
N GLN A 192 -5.05 -25.90 -12.57
CA GLN A 192 -4.12 -26.86 -11.94
C GLN A 192 -4.10 -26.81 -10.41
N LEU A 193 -4.48 -25.69 -9.80
CA LEU A 193 -4.41 -25.53 -8.34
C LEU A 193 -5.66 -26.06 -7.60
N ASP A 194 -6.80 -26.08 -8.24
CA ASP A 194 -8.07 -26.41 -7.56
C ASP A 194 -8.59 -27.82 -7.86
N GLY A 195 -7.99 -28.56 -8.81
CA GLY A 195 -8.42 -29.91 -9.17
C GLY A 195 -9.89 -30.01 -9.64
N SER A 196 -10.57 -28.87 -9.77
CA SER A 196 -11.94 -28.77 -10.26
C SER A 196 -11.93 -28.47 -11.75
N THR A 197 -12.53 -29.36 -12.53
CA THR A 197 -12.77 -29.20 -13.98
C THR A 197 -13.89 -28.20 -14.29
N VAL A 198 -14.22 -27.29 -13.38
CA VAL A 198 -15.30 -26.31 -13.58
C VAL A 198 -14.69 -25.09 -14.28
N GLU A 199 -14.88 -24.98 -15.57
CA GLU A 199 -14.56 -23.76 -16.32
C GLU A 199 -15.39 -22.57 -15.81
N HIS A 200 -14.72 -21.61 -15.16
CA HIS A 200 -15.37 -20.38 -14.78
C HIS A 200 -15.67 -19.51 -16.02
N SER A 201 -16.90 -19.08 -16.17
CA SER A 201 -17.31 -18.21 -17.27
C SER A 201 -16.61 -16.84 -17.17
N MET A 202 -15.82 -16.50 -18.20
CA MET A 202 -15.18 -15.17 -18.28
C MET A 202 -16.21 -14.06 -18.44
N LEU A 203 -17.32 -14.32 -19.11
CA LEU A 203 -18.43 -13.39 -19.21
C LEU A 203 -19.03 -13.10 -17.83
N ALA A 204 -19.28 -14.11 -17.01
CA ALA A 204 -19.83 -13.91 -15.67
C ALA A 204 -18.88 -13.05 -14.79
N ALA A 205 -17.59 -13.33 -14.82
CA ALA A 205 -16.59 -12.53 -14.12
C ALA A 205 -16.57 -11.07 -14.62
N LYS A 206 -16.69 -10.84 -15.93
CA LYS A 206 -16.76 -9.51 -16.51
C LYS A 206 -18.02 -8.76 -16.12
N ILE A 207 -19.17 -9.42 -16.12
CA ILE A 207 -20.44 -8.82 -15.68
C ILE A 207 -20.35 -8.37 -14.21
N GLN A 208 -19.73 -9.15 -13.33
CA GLN A 208 -19.50 -8.71 -11.94
C GLN A 208 -18.68 -7.43 -11.86
N ARG A 209 -17.63 -7.29 -12.65
CA ARG A 209 -16.84 -6.05 -12.72
C ARG A 209 -17.62 -4.88 -13.32
N LEU A 210 -18.46 -5.14 -14.31
CA LEU A 210 -19.36 -4.13 -14.85
C LEU A 210 -20.37 -3.65 -13.80
N HIS A 211 -20.84 -4.52 -12.92
CA HIS A 211 -21.67 -4.10 -11.79
C HIS A 211 -20.95 -3.14 -10.85
N ILE A 212 -19.62 -3.31 -10.62
CA ILE A 212 -18.83 -2.34 -9.87
C ILE A 212 -18.79 -1.00 -10.62
N PHE A 213 -18.46 -1.02 -11.90
CA PHE A 213 -18.43 0.17 -12.75
C PHE A 213 -19.75 0.94 -12.69
N PHE A 214 -20.88 0.25 -12.91
CA PHE A 214 -22.20 0.88 -12.88
C PHE A 214 -22.63 1.33 -11.48
N SER A 215 -22.22 0.66 -10.43
CA SER A 215 -22.49 1.09 -9.06
C SER A 215 -21.71 2.36 -8.67
N LEU A 216 -20.59 2.64 -9.30
CA LEU A 216 -19.85 3.90 -9.16
C LEU A 216 -20.50 5.01 -10.00
N LEU A 217 -20.98 4.67 -11.20
CA LEU A 217 -21.63 5.62 -12.11
C LEU A 217 -23.04 6.01 -11.64
N ILE A 218 -23.76 5.07 -11.02
CA ILE A 218 -25.16 5.21 -10.56
C ILE A 218 -25.26 4.73 -9.10
N PRO A 219 -24.82 5.55 -8.13
CA PRO A 219 -24.79 5.14 -6.72
C PRO A 219 -26.16 4.79 -6.13
N ASP A 220 -27.21 5.42 -6.65
CA ASP A 220 -28.60 5.26 -6.21
C ASP A 220 -29.39 4.16 -6.96
N MET A 221 -28.70 3.26 -7.69
CA MET A 221 -29.30 2.17 -8.43
C MET A 221 -29.95 1.15 -7.47
N ASN A 222 -31.23 0.88 -7.67
CA ASN A 222 -31.99 -0.07 -6.88
C ASN A 222 -31.79 -1.53 -7.33
N HIS A 223 -32.34 -2.50 -6.58
CA HIS A 223 -32.17 -3.93 -6.87
C HIS A 223 -32.81 -4.35 -8.18
N GLU A 224 -33.97 -3.80 -8.53
CA GLU A 224 -34.67 -4.09 -9.78
C GLU A 224 -33.85 -3.60 -10.98
N GLU A 225 -33.35 -2.35 -10.91
CA GLU A 225 -32.49 -1.79 -11.94
C GLU A 225 -31.20 -2.58 -12.13
N ARG A 226 -30.62 -3.11 -11.04
CA ARG A 226 -29.44 -4.00 -11.12
C ARG A 226 -29.75 -5.28 -11.90
N GLN A 227 -30.89 -5.88 -11.66
CA GLN A 227 -31.31 -7.09 -12.37
C GLN A 227 -31.56 -6.80 -13.86
N LEU A 228 -32.26 -5.72 -14.17
CA LEU A 228 -32.51 -5.29 -15.54
C LEU A 228 -31.21 -4.96 -16.29
N LEU A 229 -30.24 -4.36 -15.58
CA LEU A 229 -28.92 -4.08 -16.15
C LEU A 229 -28.15 -5.39 -16.41
N ASP A 230 -28.20 -6.35 -15.51
CA ASP A 230 -27.59 -7.68 -15.68
C ASP A 230 -28.11 -8.37 -16.95
N GLU A 231 -29.41 -8.43 -17.12
CA GLU A 231 -30.06 -8.99 -18.31
C GLU A 231 -29.66 -8.23 -19.58
N ALA A 232 -29.60 -6.89 -19.53
CA ALA A 232 -29.20 -6.07 -20.66
C ALA A 232 -27.73 -6.30 -21.05
N MET A 233 -26.83 -6.48 -20.07
CA MET A 233 -25.43 -6.81 -20.34
C MET A 233 -25.33 -8.19 -21.02
N ILE A 234 -25.97 -9.23 -20.48
CA ILE A 234 -25.96 -10.57 -21.08
C ILE A 234 -26.49 -10.51 -22.53
N ARG A 235 -27.60 -9.81 -22.77
CA ARG A 235 -28.18 -9.63 -24.12
C ARG A 235 -27.23 -8.89 -25.06
N THR A 236 -26.47 -7.90 -24.54
CA THR A 236 -25.51 -7.13 -25.33
C THR A 236 -24.38 -8.02 -25.83
N TYR A 237 -23.81 -8.85 -24.96
CA TYR A 237 -22.80 -9.84 -25.36
C TYR A 237 -23.36 -10.90 -26.30
N ALA A 238 -24.57 -11.39 -26.04
CA ALA A 238 -25.24 -12.38 -26.90
C ALA A 238 -25.47 -11.84 -28.32
N LYS A 239 -25.78 -10.55 -28.52
CA LYS A 239 -25.86 -9.91 -29.85
C LYS A 239 -24.53 -9.95 -30.63
N LYS A 240 -23.39 -10.00 -29.94
CA LYS A 240 -22.05 -10.21 -30.54
C LYS A 240 -21.69 -11.70 -30.66
N GLY A 241 -22.59 -12.61 -30.27
CA GLY A 241 -22.36 -14.04 -30.29
C GLY A 241 -21.49 -14.56 -29.16
N ILE A 242 -21.37 -13.80 -28.05
CA ILE A 242 -20.62 -14.15 -26.86
C ILE A 242 -21.60 -14.62 -25.78
N THR A 243 -21.35 -15.81 -25.24
CA THR A 243 -22.17 -16.44 -24.21
C THR A 243 -21.34 -16.84 -22.98
N HIS A 244 -21.93 -17.51 -22.02
CA HIS A 244 -21.21 -18.06 -20.86
C HIS A 244 -20.23 -19.18 -21.21
N ASP A 245 -20.33 -19.74 -22.40
CA ASP A 245 -19.34 -20.65 -22.95
C ASP A 245 -18.13 -19.84 -23.46
N ASN A 246 -16.98 -20.11 -22.87
CA ASN A 246 -15.74 -19.39 -23.14
C ASN A 246 -15.23 -19.56 -24.59
N ASP A 247 -15.58 -20.66 -25.27
CA ASP A 247 -15.21 -20.88 -26.67
C ASP A 247 -15.87 -19.87 -27.61
N THR A 248 -17.02 -19.33 -27.22
CA THR A 248 -17.74 -18.29 -27.98
C THR A 248 -17.01 -16.95 -28.00
N LEU A 249 -16.01 -16.74 -27.15
CA LEU A 249 -15.16 -15.52 -27.17
C LEU A 249 -14.28 -15.47 -28.40
N ARG A 250 -13.92 -16.61 -29.00
CA ARG A 250 -13.04 -16.69 -30.16
C ARG A 250 -13.77 -16.37 -31.45
N ASP A 251 -13.08 -15.71 -32.39
CA ASP A 251 -13.63 -15.48 -33.72
C ASP A 251 -13.70 -16.82 -34.47
N PRO A 252 -14.85 -17.22 -35.00
CA PRO A 252 -14.98 -18.47 -35.78
C PRO A 252 -14.09 -18.50 -37.04
N LYS A 253 -13.74 -17.35 -37.61
CA LYS A 253 -12.87 -17.23 -38.79
C LYS A 253 -11.40 -17.17 -38.43
N HIS A 254 -11.06 -16.66 -37.25
CA HIS A 254 -9.72 -16.46 -36.73
C HIS A 254 -9.63 -16.92 -35.27
N PRO A 255 -9.52 -18.23 -34.98
CA PRO A 255 -9.56 -18.78 -33.65
C PRO A 255 -8.44 -18.28 -32.70
N GLU A 256 -7.38 -17.71 -33.26
CA GLU A 256 -6.28 -17.06 -32.53
C GLU A 256 -6.66 -15.70 -31.94
N ARG A 257 -7.79 -15.12 -32.37
CA ARG A 257 -8.26 -13.80 -31.92
C ARG A 257 -9.61 -13.88 -31.22
N TYR A 258 -9.85 -12.97 -30.30
CA TYR A 258 -11.17 -12.77 -29.74
C TYR A 258 -12.08 -12.02 -30.73
N ARG A 259 -13.38 -12.28 -30.63
CA ARG A 259 -14.41 -11.50 -31.34
C ARG A 259 -14.29 -10.03 -30.96
N GLU A 260 -14.84 -9.17 -31.82
CA GLU A 260 -15.04 -7.77 -31.49
C GLU A 260 -15.95 -7.65 -30.27
N MET A 261 -15.42 -7.06 -29.21
CA MET A 261 -16.15 -6.89 -27.97
C MET A 261 -17.20 -5.78 -28.09
N PRO A 262 -18.32 -5.88 -27.38
CA PRO A 262 -19.31 -4.80 -27.34
C PRO A 262 -18.67 -3.55 -26.72
N ILE A 263 -19.20 -2.37 -27.06
CA ILE A 263 -18.88 -1.08 -26.44
C ILE A 263 -20.11 -0.57 -25.68
N LEU A 264 -19.92 0.50 -24.90
CA LEU A 264 -21.03 1.11 -24.11
C LEU A 264 -22.21 1.53 -24.99
N GLY A 265 -21.98 1.90 -26.27
CA GLY A 265 -23.04 2.22 -27.23
C GLY A 265 -23.92 1.02 -27.59
N ASP A 266 -23.34 -0.19 -27.65
CA ASP A 266 -24.13 -1.42 -27.88
C ASP A 266 -25.06 -1.69 -26.68
N LEU A 267 -24.57 -1.52 -25.44
CA LEU A 267 -25.39 -1.65 -24.23
C LEU A 267 -26.48 -0.56 -24.17
N TYR A 268 -26.12 0.68 -24.51
CA TYR A 268 -27.08 1.78 -24.58
C TYR A 268 -28.24 1.47 -25.53
N ALA A 269 -27.96 0.89 -26.69
CA ALA A 269 -28.99 0.50 -27.64
C ALA A 269 -29.94 -0.55 -27.06
N VAL A 270 -29.42 -1.53 -26.32
CA VAL A 270 -30.22 -2.56 -25.63
C VAL A 270 -31.05 -1.96 -24.50
N LEU A 271 -30.49 -1.06 -23.70
CA LEU A 271 -31.21 -0.39 -22.62
C LEU A 271 -32.38 0.48 -23.11
N LYS A 272 -32.29 1.02 -24.34
CA LYS A 272 -33.35 1.80 -24.94
C LYS A 272 -34.56 1.00 -25.43
N GLU A 273 -34.42 -0.30 -25.57
CA GLU A 273 -35.49 -1.17 -26.06
C GLU A 273 -36.66 -1.32 -25.07
N SER A 274 -36.41 -1.06 -23.76
CA SER A 274 -37.43 -1.18 -22.72
C SER A 274 -37.64 0.13 -21.96
N SER A 275 -38.88 0.44 -21.65
CA SER A 275 -39.24 1.61 -20.85
C SER A 275 -38.70 1.54 -19.42
N SER A 276 -38.56 0.35 -18.85
CA SER A 276 -38.04 0.12 -17.49
C SER A 276 -36.55 0.44 -17.34
N THR A 277 -35.78 0.41 -18.44
CA THR A 277 -34.34 0.67 -18.46
C THR A 277 -33.96 2.06 -18.99
N LEU A 278 -34.94 2.90 -19.35
CA LEU A 278 -34.68 4.23 -19.92
C LEU A 278 -33.89 5.15 -18.99
N ARG A 279 -34.10 5.08 -17.67
CA ARG A 279 -33.30 5.85 -16.72
C ARG A 279 -31.82 5.49 -16.82
N LEU A 280 -31.50 4.21 -16.83
CA LEU A 280 -30.11 3.71 -16.98
C LEU A 280 -29.51 4.14 -18.33
N ALA A 281 -30.30 4.02 -19.41
CA ALA A 281 -29.87 4.49 -20.74
C ALA A 281 -29.56 6.00 -20.75
N ASN A 282 -30.41 6.82 -20.13
CA ASN A 282 -30.21 8.27 -20.09
C ASN A 282 -28.95 8.67 -19.33
N ILE A 283 -28.62 7.99 -18.22
CA ILE A 283 -27.38 8.23 -17.48
C ILE A 283 -26.17 7.78 -18.31
N LEU A 284 -26.24 6.58 -18.92
CA LEU A 284 -25.17 6.06 -19.76
C LEU A 284 -24.91 6.93 -21.01
N ASN A 285 -25.89 7.68 -21.48
CA ASN A 285 -25.77 8.53 -22.65
C ASN A 285 -24.65 9.58 -22.53
N ARG A 286 -24.30 10.00 -21.30
CA ARG A 286 -23.15 10.89 -21.04
C ARG A 286 -21.85 10.31 -21.58
N LEU A 287 -21.67 8.98 -21.44
CA LEU A 287 -20.47 8.25 -21.89
C LEU A 287 -20.56 7.81 -23.36
N VAL A 288 -21.77 7.74 -23.94
CA VAL A 288 -21.98 7.24 -25.31
C VAL A 288 -21.94 8.35 -26.34
N SER A 289 -22.71 9.43 -26.13
CA SER A 289 -22.84 10.55 -27.08
C SER A 289 -22.69 11.93 -26.42
N GLY A 290 -22.54 11.97 -25.08
CA GLY A 290 -22.38 13.20 -24.31
C GLY A 290 -20.93 13.69 -24.23
N SER A 291 -20.63 14.45 -23.17
CA SER A 291 -19.32 15.09 -22.93
C SER A 291 -18.15 14.13 -22.78
N ALA A 292 -18.41 12.87 -22.44
CA ALA A 292 -17.39 11.84 -22.24
C ALA A 292 -17.48 10.70 -23.28
N LYS A 293 -17.85 11.01 -24.52
CA LYS A 293 -18.02 10.04 -25.62
C LYS A 293 -16.76 9.25 -25.97
N THR A 294 -15.58 9.71 -25.56
CA THR A 294 -14.30 9.00 -25.75
C THR A 294 -14.29 7.64 -25.06
N PHE A 295 -15.08 7.42 -24.02
CA PHE A 295 -15.20 6.11 -23.38
C PHE A 295 -16.01 5.08 -24.19
N ASN A 296 -16.66 5.50 -25.27
CA ASN A 296 -17.47 4.62 -26.13
C ASN A 296 -16.72 4.18 -27.39
N GLN A 297 -15.54 3.58 -27.20
CA GLN A 297 -14.69 3.06 -28.29
C GLN A 297 -14.06 1.75 -27.88
N GLN A 298 -13.49 1.01 -28.83
CA GLN A 298 -12.63 -0.12 -28.54
C GLN A 298 -11.33 0.34 -27.87
N THR A 299 -10.73 -0.52 -27.06
CA THR A 299 -9.43 -0.25 -26.43
C THR A 299 -8.39 0.00 -27.51
N ASN A 300 -7.71 1.13 -27.44
CA ASN A 300 -6.66 1.54 -28.37
C ASN A 300 -5.31 1.81 -27.69
N VAL A 301 -5.20 1.47 -26.41
CA VAL A 301 -3.97 1.59 -25.62
C VAL A 301 -3.37 0.21 -25.34
N LEU A 302 -2.03 0.14 -25.31
CA LEU A 302 -1.29 -1.10 -25.08
C LEU A 302 -0.48 -0.99 -23.77
N LEU A 303 -0.48 -2.06 -22.97
CA LEU A 303 0.28 -2.18 -21.73
C LEU A 303 1.54 -3.06 -21.90
N ASP A 304 2.22 -2.96 -23.03
CA ASP A 304 3.40 -3.81 -23.35
C ASP A 304 4.73 -3.21 -22.86
N ASN A 305 4.72 -1.93 -22.48
CA ASN A 305 5.90 -1.28 -21.92
C ASN A 305 6.14 -1.75 -20.49
N LYS A 306 7.41 -1.83 -20.08
CA LYS A 306 7.79 -2.21 -18.71
C LYS A 306 7.60 -1.08 -17.68
N TYR A 307 7.27 0.14 -18.10
CA TYR A 307 6.92 1.24 -17.21
C TYR A 307 5.78 2.03 -17.82
N ILE A 308 4.64 1.98 -17.18
CA ILE A 308 3.39 2.54 -17.70
C ILE A 308 2.75 3.44 -16.66
N VAL A 309 2.40 4.63 -17.08
CA VAL A 309 1.64 5.60 -16.28
C VAL A 309 0.29 5.82 -16.92
N LEU A 310 -0.77 5.56 -16.18
CA LEU A 310 -2.15 5.87 -16.54
C LEU A 310 -2.55 7.15 -15.82
N ASP A 311 -2.53 8.25 -16.55
CA ASP A 311 -2.93 9.57 -16.07
C ASP A 311 -4.42 9.80 -16.31
N ILE A 312 -5.18 9.94 -15.24
CA ILE A 312 -6.62 10.19 -15.26
C ILE A 312 -6.98 11.53 -14.57
N SER A 313 -5.99 12.39 -14.36
CA SER A 313 -6.14 13.63 -13.59
C SER A 313 -7.07 14.68 -14.23
N GLU A 314 -7.38 14.56 -15.51
CA GLU A 314 -8.35 15.42 -16.18
C GLU A 314 -9.82 14.98 -15.97
N LEU A 315 -10.04 13.79 -15.39
CA LEU A 315 -11.39 13.38 -14.99
C LEU A 315 -11.79 14.08 -13.69
N THR A 316 -13.04 14.49 -13.59
CA THR A 316 -13.56 15.22 -12.42
C THR A 316 -14.85 14.63 -11.92
N GLY A 317 -15.13 14.83 -10.62
CA GLY A 317 -16.35 14.33 -9.96
C GLY A 317 -16.50 12.82 -10.11
N ASP A 318 -17.70 12.36 -10.43
CA ASP A 318 -18.04 10.93 -10.52
C ASP A 318 -17.18 10.18 -11.55
N LEU A 319 -16.76 10.88 -12.63
CA LEU A 319 -15.92 10.27 -13.66
C LEU A 319 -14.49 9.95 -13.17
N LEU A 320 -14.00 10.62 -12.15
CA LEU A 320 -12.68 10.35 -11.60
C LEU A 320 -12.64 8.96 -10.95
N THR A 321 -13.61 8.66 -10.08
CA THR A 321 -13.69 7.34 -9.40
C THR A 321 -13.95 6.22 -10.41
N VAL A 322 -14.85 6.46 -11.37
CA VAL A 322 -15.14 5.53 -12.46
C VAL A 322 -13.89 5.28 -13.32
N GLY A 323 -13.18 6.33 -13.72
CA GLY A 323 -11.96 6.24 -14.51
C GLY A 323 -10.82 5.55 -13.77
N MET A 324 -10.70 5.81 -12.45
CA MET A 324 -9.72 5.13 -11.62
C MET A 324 -9.99 3.61 -11.52
N PHE A 325 -11.26 3.23 -11.35
CA PHE A 325 -11.66 1.83 -11.39
C PHE A 325 -11.34 1.19 -12.75
N MET A 326 -11.70 1.85 -13.86
CA MET A 326 -11.42 1.34 -15.22
C MET A 326 -9.91 1.13 -15.46
N ALA A 327 -9.10 2.12 -15.08
CA ALA A 327 -7.64 2.03 -15.21
C ALA A 327 -7.07 0.90 -14.36
N LEU A 328 -7.54 0.74 -13.13
CA LEU A 328 -7.08 -0.33 -12.25
C LEU A 328 -7.55 -1.72 -12.72
N ASP A 329 -8.79 -1.87 -13.19
CA ASP A 329 -9.30 -3.12 -13.78
C ASP A 329 -8.49 -3.53 -15.01
N PHE A 330 -8.13 -2.56 -15.85
CA PHE A 330 -7.30 -2.78 -17.03
C PHE A 330 -5.89 -3.26 -16.66
N VAL A 331 -5.24 -2.58 -15.72
CA VAL A 331 -3.91 -2.96 -15.21
C VAL A 331 -3.97 -4.31 -14.51
N TRP A 332 -5.03 -4.57 -13.75
CA TRP A 332 -5.20 -5.83 -13.03
C TRP A 332 -5.33 -7.02 -13.98
N ASP A 333 -6.09 -6.88 -15.08
CA ASP A 333 -6.16 -7.93 -16.10
C ASP A 333 -4.78 -8.17 -16.72
N LYS A 334 -4.02 -7.11 -17.06
CA LYS A 334 -2.64 -7.25 -17.56
C LYS A 334 -1.71 -7.93 -16.56
N ALA A 335 -1.84 -7.61 -15.29
CA ALA A 335 -1.03 -8.23 -14.23
C ALA A 335 -1.27 -9.75 -14.10
N LYS A 336 -2.47 -10.22 -14.45
CA LYS A 336 -2.82 -11.65 -14.42
C LYS A 336 -2.34 -12.45 -15.63
N GLU A 337 -1.94 -11.80 -16.73
CA GLU A 337 -1.51 -12.48 -17.96
C GLU A 337 -0.24 -13.33 -17.75
N ASN A 338 0.67 -12.92 -16.89
CA ASN A 338 1.93 -13.64 -16.66
C ASN A 338 2.24 -13.71 -15.17
N ARG A 339 2.30 -14.91 -14.60
CA ARG A 339 2.57 -15.13 -13.17
C ARG A 339 4.04 -15.19 -12.82
N THR A 340 4.91 -15.41 -13.79
CA THR A 340 6.35 -15.60 -13.57
C THR A 340 7.13 -14.29 -13.56
N GLU A 341 6.61 -13.25 -14.16
CA GLU A 341 7.24 -11.93 -14.15
C GLU A 341 6.88 -11.13 -12.91
N GLU A 342 7.88 -10.53 -12.28
CA GLU A 342 7.67 -9.60 -11.18
C GLU A 342 7.04 -8.30 -11.70
N LYS A 343 6.02 -7.83 -11.02
CA LYS A 343 5.31 -6.60 -11.36
C LYS A 343 4.85 -5.83 -10.14
N ALA A 344 4.71 -4.52 -10.29
CA ALA A 344 4.22 -3.64 -9.23
C ALA A 344 3.12 -2.71 -9.78
N ILE A 345 1.99 -2.67 -9.09
CA ILE A 345 0.87 -1.76 -9.38
C ILE A 345 0.86 -0.67 -8.31
N PHE A 346 1.22 0.54 -8.70
CA PHE A 346 1.16 1.73 -7.86
C PHE A 346 -0.20 2.41 -8.02
N ILE A 347 -0.90 2.55 -6.92
CA ILE A 347 -2.23 3.19 -6.84
C ILE A 347 -2.05 4.47 -6.02
N ASP A 348 -1.92 5.59 -6.72
CA ASP A 348 -1.87 6.90 -6.07
C ASP A 348 -3.28 7.30 -5.62
N GLU A 349 -3.38 8.03 -4.51
CA GLU A 349 -4.64 8.46 -3.90
C GLU A 349 -5.67 7.33 -3.77
N CYS A 350 -5.25 6.19 -3.25
CA CYS A 350 -6.05 4.97 -3.14
C CYS A 350 -7.39 5.19 -2.40
N TRP A 351 -7.45 6.20 -1.50
CA TRP A 351 -8.68 6.57 -0.78
C TRP A 351 -9.86 6.89 -1.72
N GLN A 352 -9.60 7.34 -2.95
CA GLN A 352 -10.65 7.59 -3.94
C GLN A 352 -11.50 6.35 -4.26
N LEU A 353 -10.94 5.15 -4.13
CA LEU A 353 -11.65 3.88 -4.38
C LEU A 353 -12.13 3.17 -3.12
N ILE A 354 -11.62 3.55 -1.94
CA ILE A 354 -11.95 2.86 -0.68
C ILE A 354 -12.55 3.76 0.39
N GLY A 355 -12.57 5.09 0.15
CA GLY A 355 -13.07 6.10 1.07
C GLY A 355 -14.55 6.41 0.90
N ALA A 356 -14.99 7.49 1.54
CA ALA A 356 -16.39 7.90 1.57
C ALA A 356 -16.96 8.25 0.19
N SER A 357 -16.12 8.69 -0.75
CA SER A 357 -16.50 9.01 -2.14
C SER A 357 -16.73 7.77 -3.01
N SER A 358 -16.42 6.57 -2.51
CA SER A 358 -16.55 5.31 -3.22
C SER A 358 -17.70 4.47 -2.66
N ASN A 359 -17.76 3.22 -3.07
CA ASN A 359 -18.73 2.26 -2.57
C ASN A 359 -18.06 0.95 -2.13
N ARG A 360 -18.85 0.13 -1.44
CA ARG A 360 -18.42 -1.16 -0.92
C ARG A 360 -17.80 -2.07 -1.99
N LEU A 361 -18.41 -2.16 -3.17
CA LEU A 361 -17.97 -3.10 -4.21
C LEU A 361 -16.59 -2.72 -4.77
N ALA A 362 -16.35 -1.41 -5.00
CA ALA A 362 -15.05 -0.92 -5.44
C ALA A 362 -13.97 -1.11 -4.36
N ALA A 363 -14.32 -0.87 -3.08
CA ALA A 363 -13.40 -1.08 -1.97
C ALA A 363 -13.05 -2.56 -1.77
N GLU A 364 -14.02 -3.46 -1.93
CA GLU A 364 -13.79 -4.91 -1.93
C GLU A 364 -12.86 -5.34 -3.07
N PHE A 365 -13.04 -4.80 -4.27
CA PHE A 365 -12.18 -5.08 -5.42
C PHE A 365 -10.73 -4.67 -5.17
N VAL A 366 -10.49 -3.45 -4.65
CA VAL A 366 -9.13 -3.01 -4.30
C VAL A 366 -8.52 -3.91 -3.23
N LEU A 367 -9.27 -4.21 -2.16
CA LEU A 367 -8.77 -5.09 -1.09
C LEU A 367 -8.47 -6.51 -1.61
N GLU A 368 -9.25 -7.02 -2.54
CA GLU A 368 -9.01 -8.30 -3.19
C GLU A 368 -7.67 -8.31 -3.92
N ILE A 369 -7.34 -7.27 -4.69
CA ILE A 369 -6.03 -7.14 -5.35
C ILE A 369 -4.90 -7.28 -4.33
N PHE A 370 -4.95 -6.56 -3.19
CA PHE A 370 -3.93 -6.67 -2.14
C PHE A 370 -3.81 -8.06 -1.53
N LYS A 371 -4.90 -8.84 -1.49
CA LYS A 371 -4.89 -10.20 -0.95
C LYS A 371 -4.28 -11.22 -1.91
N ILE A 372 -4.56 -11.09 -3.21
CA ILE A 372 -4.27 -12.16 -4.17
C ILE A 372 -3.12 -11.86 -5.13
N ILE A 373 -2.67 -10.61 -5.27
CA ILE A 373 -1.64 -10.19 -6.24
C ILE A 373 -0.33 -10.96 -6.09
N ARG A 374 0.01 -11.39 -4.86
CA ARG A 374 1.17 -12.25 -4.61
C ARG A 374 1.14 -13.53 -5.46
N GLY A 375 -0.04 -14.16 -5.63
CA GLY A 375 -0.21 -15.36 -6.44
C GLY A 375 0.08 -15.15 -7.93
N TYR A 376 0.14 -13.89 -8.37
CA TYR A 376 0.47 -13.49 -9.73
C TYR A 376 1.88 -12.89 -9.85
N GLY A 377 2.76 -13.12 -8.87
CA GLY A 377 4.12 -12.55 -8.85
C GLY A 377 4.17 -11.04 -8.69
N GLY A 378 3.11 -10.44 -8.15
CA GLY A 378 2.94 -9.00 -8.10
C GLY A 378 3.03 -8.37 -6.71
N SER A 379 3.18 -7.05 -6.72
CA SER A 379 3.10 -6.15 -5.58
C SER A 379 2.05 -5.08 -5.83
N ALA A 380 1.16 -4.85 -4.87
CA ALA A 380 0.29 -3.68 -4.84
C ALA A 380 0.88 -2.62 -3.91
N VAL A 381 1.03 -1.41 -4.42
CA VAL A 381 1.57 -0.27 -3.69
C VAL A 381 0.47 0.79 -3.62
N CYS A 382 -0.05 1.07 -2.44
CA CYS A 382 -0.98 2.18 -2.25
C CYS A 382 -0.27 3.39 -1.66
N ALA A 383 -0.63 4.58 -2.14
CA ALA A 383 -0.30 5.83 -1.48
C ALA A 383 -1.59 6.58 -1.14
N THR A 384 -1.62 7.22 0.02
CA THR A 384 -2.74 8.04 0.45
C THR A 384 -2.26 9.25 1.24
N GLN A 385 -2.92 10.38 1.04
CA GLN A 385 -2.71 11.61 1.81
C GLN A 385 -3.89 11.91 2.75
N ASP A 386 -5.05 11.34 2.47
CA ASP A 386 -6.24 11.51 3.29
C ASP A 386 -6.50 10.22 4.06
N LEU A 387 -6.03 10.18 5.31
CA LEU A 387 -6.24 9.05 6.19
C LEU A 387 -7.66 9.02 6.77
N ASN A 388 -8.33 10.15 6.87
CA ASN A 388 -9.70 10.20 7.33
C ASN A 388 -10.63 9.50 6.33
N ASP A 389 -10.53 9.86 5.06
CA ASP A 389 -11.27 9.19 3.99
C ASP A 389 -10.83 7.74 3.79
N PHE A 390 -9.53 7.45 3.90
CA PHE A 390 -9.00 6.09 3.78
C PHE A 390 -9.61 5.12 4.81
N PHE A 391 -10.00 5.62 5.98
CA PHE A 391 -10.64 4.84 7.04
C PHE A 391 -12.13 5.13 7.21
N ALA A 392 -12.78 5.86 6.30
CA ALA A 392 -14.16 6.27 6.47
C ALA A 392 -15.18 5.15 6.22
N LEU A 393 -14.94 4.31 5.21
CA LEU A 393 -15.91 3.31 4.78
C LEU A 393 -15.91 2.08 5.70
N GLU A 394 -17.09 1.68 6.20
CA GLU A 394 -17.29 0.52 7.10
C GLU A 394 -16.30 0.49 8.29
N ASP A 395 -16.21 1.58 9.04
CA ASP A 395 -15.32 1.73 10.20
C ASP A 395 -13.84 1.44 9.91
N GLY A 396 -13.41 1.75 8.71
CA GLY A 396 -12.03 1.58 8.26
C GLY A 396 -11.65 0.15 7.88
N LYS A 397 -12.59 -0.73 7.68
CA LYS A 397 -12.37 -2.14 7.34
C LYS A 397 -11.43 -2.30 6.14
N TYR A 398 -11.65 -1.53 5.08
CA TYR A 398 -10.87 -1.62 3.85
C TYR A 398 -9.47 -1.03 4.01
N GLY A 399 -9.36 0.16 4.59
CA GLY A 399 -8.08 0.79 4.87
C GLY A 399 -7.20 -0.05 5.80
N LYS A 400 -7.76 -0.54 6.92
CA LYS A 400 -7.09 -1.48 7.82
C LYS A 400 -6.71 -2.78 7.10
N GLY A 401 -7.60 -3.29 6.24
CA GLY A 401 -7.35 -4.47 5.42
C GLY A 401 -6.16 -4.31 4.49
N ILE A 402 -6.04 -3.17 3.80
CA ILE A 402 -4.91 -2.84 2.92
C ILE A 402 -3.61 -2.74 3.71
N ILE A 403 -3.61 -1.99 4.83
CA ILE A 403 -2.42 -1.85 5.69
C ILE A 403 -1.95 -3.21 6.22
N ASN A 404 -2.87 -4.06 6.68
CA ASN A 404 -2.54 -5.39 7.19
C ASN A 404 -2.01 -6.34 6.10
N ASN A 405 -2.47 -6.18 4.85
CA ASN A 405 -1.98 -6.91 3.69
C ASN A 405 -0.75 -6.27 3.04
N SER A 406 -0.26 -5.14 3.54
CA SER A 406 0.99 -4.52 3.12
C SER A 406 2.07 -4.79 4.15
N LYS A 407 3.02 -5.68 3.85
CA LYS A 407 4.07 -6.05 4.82
C LYS A 407 5.18 -5.01 4.91
N THR A 408 5.34 -4.19 3.89
CA THR A 408 6.20 -3.02 3.93
C THR A 408 5.34 -1.76 4.04
N LYS A 409 5.67 -0.90 5.00
CA LYS A 409 5.01 0.40 5.18
C LYS A 409 6.06 1.49 5.19
N VAL A 410 5.76 2.56 4.49
CA VAL A 410 6.57 3.78 4.45
C VAL A 410 5.69 4.90 5.00
N ILE A 411 5.99 5.36 6.20
CA ILE A 411 5.22 6.39 6.88
C ILE A 411 6.05 7.66 6.83
N LEU A 412 5.56 8.62 6.09
CA LEU A 412 6.11 9.98 5.97
C LEU A 412 5.55 10.85 7.09
N ASN A 413 5.75 12.16 7.01
CA ASN A 413 5.17 13.09 7.97
C ASN A 413 3.63 12.94 8.05
N LEU A 414 3.10 12.86 9.27
CA LEU A 414 1.67 12.83 9.59
C LEU A 414 1.36 13.91 10.63
N GLU A 415 0.12 14.38 10.65
CA GLU A 415 -0.39 15.20 11.73
C GLU A 415 -0.67 14.35 12.98
N ASP A 416 -0.71 14.99 14.17
CA ASP A 416 -0.80 14.29 15.46
C ASP A 416 -1.97 13.28 15.53
N GLU A 417 -3.16 13.69 15.07
CA GLU A 417 -4.36 12.84 15.09
C GLU A 417 -4.20 11.62 14.15
N GLU A 418 -3.69 11.85 12.95
CA GLU A 418 -3.42 10.81 11.96
C GLU A 418 -2.33 9.85 12.44
N ALA A 419 -1.25 10.38 13.04
CA ALA A 419 -0.16 9.59 13.61
C ALA A 419 -0.66 8.67 14.72
N GLN A 420 -1.50 9.15 15.64
CA GLN A 420 -2.12 8.33 16.67
C GLN A 420 -3.00 7.22 16.09
N ARG A 421 -3.79 7.53 15.06
CA ARG A 421 -4.66 6.55 14.40
C ARG A 421 -3.85 5.45 13.71
N VAL A 422 -2.83 5.83 12.95
CA VAL A 422 -1.91 4.87 12.31
C VAL A 422 -1.13 4.09 13.36
N GLY A 423 -0.64 4.76 14.40
CA GLY A 423 0.08 4.17 15.50
C GLY A 423 -0.71 3.08 16.24
N SER A 424 -2.01 3.31 16.46
CA SER A 424 -2.88 2.30 17.07
C SER A 424 -3.04 1.04 16.21
N ILE A 425 -3.04 1.18 14.88
CA ILE A 425 -3.15 0.06 13.93
C ILE A 425 -1.83 -0.72 13.82
N LEU A 426 -0.71 0.00 13.85
CA LEU A 426 0.63 -0.58 13.65
C LEU A 426 1.35 -0.90 14.96
N HIS A 427 0.78 -0.53 16.10
CA HIS A 427 1.38 -0.67 17.43
C HIS A 427 2.72 0.07 17.57
N LEU A 428 2.76 1.32 17.08
CA LEU A 428 3.96 2.17 17.16
C LEU A 428 4.17 2.66 18.60
N SER A 429 5.43 2.82 18.98
CA SER A 429 5.82 3.41 20.27
C SER A 429 5.59 4.93 20.30
N GLU A 430 5.50 5.51 21.48
CA GLU A 430 5.37 6.97 21.65
C GLU A 430 6.53 7.74 20.99
N ALA A 431 7.75 7.19 21.05
CA ALA A 431 8.91 7.78 20.40
C ALA A 431 8.75 7.82 18.87
N GLU A 432 8.31 6.72 18.25
CA GLU A 432 8.05 6.66 16.80
C GLU A 432 6.93 7.63 16.40
N LEU A 433 5.87 7.76 17.20
CA LEU A 433 4.79 8.71 16.97
C LEU A 433 5.29 10.16 16.99
N MET A 434 6.08 10.52 18.00
CA MET A 434 6.69 11.88 18.08
C MET A 434 7.57 12.18 16.88
N GLU A 435 8.31 11.19 16.39
CA GLU A 435 9.19 11.40 15.25
C GLU A 435 8.43 11.55 13.94
N ILE A 436 7.39 10.74 13.70
CA ILE A 436 6.56 10.82 12.50
C ILE A 436 5.92 12.21 12.35
N THR A 437 5.49 12.83 13.44
CA THR A 437 4.88 14.16 13.41
C THR A 437 5.90 15.29 13.15
N HIS A 438 7.19 15.02 13.34
CA HIS A 438 8.27 15.98 13.13
C HIS A 438 9.16 15.69 11.91
N PHE A 439 8.80 14.72 11.08
CA PHE A 439 9.57 14.37 9.90
C PHE A 439 9.66 15.55 8.92
N GLU A 440 10.87 15.87 8.53
CA GLU A 440 11.11 16.73 7.38
C GLU A 440 10.78 16.01 6.07
N ARG A 441 10.55 16.76 5.01
CA ARG A 441 10.31 16.21 3.68
C ARG A 441 11.46 15.26 3.26
N GLY A 442 11.09 14.06 2.84
CA GLY A 442 12.05 13.00 2.46
C GLY A 442 12.52 12.14 3.64
N SER A 443 12.00 12.37 4.84
CA SER A 443 12.20 11.47 5.99
C SER A 443 11.00 10.53 6.12
N ALA A 444 11.25 9.28 6.50
CA ALA A 444 10.20 8.30 6.67
C ALA A 444 10.56 7.26 7.74
N LEU A 445 9.52 6.71 8.37
CA LEU A 445 9.60 5.46 9.13
C LEU A 445 9.33 4.31 8.17
N ILE A 446 10.24 3.34 8.09
CA ILE A 446 10.01 2.09 7.36
C ILE A 446 9.73 0.98 8.35
N SER A 447 8.64 0.28 8.11
CA SER A 447 8.29 -0.95 8.82
C SER A 447 8.18 -2.10 7.83
N THR A 448 8.91 -3.19 8.08
CA THR A 448 8.88 -4.41 7.26
C THR A 448 8.43 -5.60 8.12
N ASN A 449 7.50 -6.39 7.62
CA ASN A 449 6.87 -7.50 8.34
C ASN A 449 6.25 -7.06 9.68
N THR A 450 6.95 -7.23 10.80
CA THR A 450 6.51 -6.87 12.16
C THR A 450 7.55 -6.01 12.89
N VAL A 451 8.63 -5.63 12.22
CA VAL A 451 9.73 -4.87 12.83
C VAL A 451 9.72 -3.47 12.22
N SER A 452 9.69 -2.46 13.07
CA SER A 452 9.81 -1.06 12.66
C SER A 452 11.28 -0.66 12.60
N TYR A 453 11.65 -0.02 11.51
CA TYR A 453 12.97 0.58 11.33
C TYR A 453 12.80 2.09 11.21
N THR A 454 13.36 2.81 12.15
CA THR A 454 13.28 4.27 12.16
C THR A 454 14.28 4.89 11.21
N HIS A 455 13.81 5.88 10.47
CA HIS A 455 14.50 6.99 9.83
C HIS A 455 15.23 6.71 8.52
N LEU A 456 14.48 6.98 7.45
CA LEU A 456 15.06 7.25 6.14
C LEU A 456 15.34 8.75 5.97
N ARG A 457 16.47 9.08 5.35
CA ARG A 457 16.65 10.27 4.57
C ARG A 457 16.77 9.85 3.11
N ALA A 458 15.79 10.23 2.28
CA ALA A 458 15.89 10.01 0.84
C ALA A 458 17.06 10.84 0.31
N HIS A 459 18.02 10.20 -0.33
CA HIS A 459 19.05 10.90 -1.12
C HIS A 459 18.52 11.08 -2.53
N GLU A 460 18.55 12.34 -2.99
CA GLU A 460 18.35 12.73 -4.39
C GLU A 460 19.36 12.08 -5.33
#